data_3f3a7ecc86c89f45ddb90c173d7d3da2
#
_entry.id   3f3a7ecc86c89f45ddb90c173d7d3da2
#
_cell.length_a   1.000
_cell.length_b   1.000
_cell.length_c   1.000
_cell.angle_alpha   90.00
_cell.angle_beta   90.00
_cell.angle_gamma   90.00
#
_symmetry.space_group_name_H-M   'P 1'
#
loop_
_entity.id
_entity.type
_entity.pdbx_description
1 polymer ?
#
loop_
_entity_poly.entity_id
_entity_poly.type
_entity_poly.pdbx_seq_one_letter_code
_entity_poly.pdbx_strand_id
1 'polypeptide(L)'
;MTTTTPNQATTAESSPTSSADHGATRTALVTGASSGIGEDTARRLQALGCIVYGAARRTDRLQALAAGGIRPLAMDVTDDASVTAGVNRILEETGRIDILVNNAGYGSYGAIEDVPIDEARRQFEVNVFGLGRLTQLVTPHMRTQGSGTIINISSMGGRLTTPLGGWYHATKYAVEALSDALRMELRPFGIDVVVVEPGGIRTEWASIAADHLEATAEGSAYADQIRAVAGAMRSESYQRRYSPPAVIARTIGKIVTARHPRTRYAVGFMAKPLIAARRVLPDRAFDQLIGAAFGFLR
;
A
#
# COMPACT_ATOMS: atom_id res chain seq x y z
N MET A 1 -5.56 76.92 13.08
CA MET A 1 -4.45 76.34 12.27
C MET A 1 -4.56 74.85 12.39
N THR A 2 -5.21 74.27 11.40
CA THR A 2 -5.52 72.84 11.27
C THR A 2 -4.53 72.23 10.27
N THR A 3 -3.65 71.34 10.74
CA THR A 3 -2.74 70.60 9.87
C THR A 3 -3.29 69.20 9.64
N THR A 4 -3.65 68.91 8.39
CA THR A 4 -4.12 67.61 7.92
C THR A 4 -2.93 66.78 7.50
N THR A 5 -2.80 65.54 8.09
CA THR A 5 -1.78 64.56 7.72
C THR A 5 -2.38 63.62 6.63
N PRO A 6 -1.67 63.27 5.58
CA PRO A 6 -2.20 62.35 4.55
C PRO A 6 -2.09 60.91 4.94
N ASN A 7 -3.13 60.16 4.66
CA ASN A 7 -3.33 58.74 4.81
C ASN A 7 -2.43 57.95 3.80
N GLN A 8 -1.51 57.11 4.31
CA GLN A 8 -0.75 56.17 3.48
C GLN A 8 -1.60 54.91 3.22
N ALA A 9 -1.94 54.71 2.00
CA ALA A 9 -2.56 53.47 1.50
C ALA A 9 -1.53 52.33 1.50
N THR A 10 -1.78 51.34 2.33
CA THR A 10 -1.03 50.07 2.38
C THR A 10 -1.39 49.24 1.15
N THR A 11 -0.48 49.09 0.21
CA THR A 11 -0.60 48.16 -0.91
C THR A 11 -0.50 46.75 -0.38
N ALA A 12 -1.58 45.98 -0.53
CA ALA A 12 -1.61 44.56 -0.28
C ALA A 12 -0.76 43.86 -1.33
N GLU A 13 0.36 43.28 -0.90
CA GLU A 13 1.14 42.35 -1.72
C GLU A 13 0.32 41.09 -2.00
N SER A 14 -0.01 40.91 -3.25
CA SER A 14 -0.62 39.69 -3.77
C SER A 14 0.38 38.54 -3.68
N SER A 15 0.10 37.56 -2.83
CA SER A 15 0.83 36.27 -2.76
C SER A 15 0.87 35.62 -4.13
N PRO A 16 2.02 35.06 -4.57
CA PRO A 16 2.08 34.38 -5.85
C PRO A 16 1.24 33.09 -5.78
N THR A 17 0.21 33.04 -6.62
CA THR A 17 -0.51 31.80 -6.91
C THR A 17 0.48 30.82 -7.51
N SER A 18 0.82 29.76 -6.77
CA SER A 18 1.62 28.63 -7.25
C SER A 18 0.93 28.04 -8.50
N SER A 19 1.46 28.37 -9.67
CA SER A 19 1.16 27.64 -10.90
C SER A 19 1.73 26.24 -10.72
N ALA A 20 0.84 25.25 -10.54
CA ALA A 20 1.22 23.84 -10.56
C ALA A 20 2.00 23.59 -11.86
N ASP A 21 3.23 23.16 -11.73
CA ASP A 21 4.14 22.81 -12.82
C ASP A 21 3.56 21.61 -13.61
N HIS A 22 2.74 21.92 -14.63
CA HIS A 22 2.06 20.92 -15.47
C HIS A 22 2.97 20.39 -16.58
N GLY A 23 4.26 20.74 -16.61
CA GLY A 23 5.21 20.39 -17.67
C GLY A 23 6.28 19.35 -17.31
N ALA A 24 6.57 19.10 -16.04
CA ALA A 24 7.62 18.15 -15.65
C ALA A 24 7.10 16.70 -15.60
N THR A 25 7.86 15.78 -16.19
CA THR A 25 7.55 14.34 -16.11
C THR A 25 7.63 13.85 -14.65
N ARG A 26 6.54 13.31 -14.12
CA ARG A 26 6.48 12.81 -12.74
C ARG A 26 7.29 11.55 -12.56
N THR A 27 7.99 11.46 -11.43
CA THR A 27 8.78 10.29 -11.02
C THR A 27 8.02 9.47 -9.99
N ALA A 28 7.91 8.15 -10.20
CA ALA A 28 7.21 7.21 -9.32
C ALA A 28 8.14 6.10 -8.83
N LEU A 29 8.10 5.82 -7.53
CA LEU A 29 8.70 4.64 -6.90
C LEU A 29 7.58 3.65 -6.54
N VAL A 30 7.67 2.41 -7.04
CA VAL A 30 6.74 1.32 -6.74
C VAL A 30 7.51 0.17 -6.10
N THR A 31 7.23 -0.14 -4.83
CA THR A 31 7.84 -1.27 -4.13
C THR A 31 7.07 -2.58 -4.38
N GLY A 32 7.77 -3.72 -4.31
CA GLY A 32 7.18 -5.01 -4.61
C GLY A 32 6.77 -5.16 -6.09
N ALA A 33 7.48 -4.48 -7.00
CA ALA A 33 7.13 -4.39 -8.41
C ALA A 33 7.44 -5.68 -9.23
N SER A 34 8.03 -6.70 -8.62
CA SER A 34 8.44 -7.93 -9.33
C SER A 34 7.28 -8.86 -9.70
N SER A 35 6.06 -8.60 -9.24
CA SER A 35 4.87 -9.40 -9.57
C SER A 35 3.57 -8.71 -9.17
N GLY A 36 2.44 -9.21 -9.67
CA GLY A 36 1.09 -8.94 -9.20
C GLY A 36 0.70 -7.45 -9.19
N ILE A 37 0.22 -6.95 -8.05
CA ILE A 37 -0.28 -5.56 -7.92
C ILE A 37 0.84 -4.56 -8.24
N GLY A 38 2.05 -4.78 -7.73
CA GLY A 38 3.18 -3.87 -7.93
C GLY A 38 3.60 -3.79 -9.40
N GLU A 39 3.69 -4.92 -10.08
CA GLU A 39 4.02 -5.00 -11.49
C GLU A 39 2.99 -4.25 -12.36
N ASP A 40 1.71 -4.59 -12.21
CA ASP A 40 0.63 -3.95 -12.98
C ASP A 40 0.56 -2.43 -12.69
N THR A 41 0.84 -2.03 -11.43
CA THR A 41 0.91 -0.62 -11.04
C THR A 41 2.06 0.10 -11.72
N ALA A 42 3.27 -0.50 -11.73
CA ALA A 42 4.42 0.10 -12.39
C ALA A 42 4.17 0.29 -13.90
N ARG A 43 3.63 -0.74 -14.58
CA ARG A 43 3.23 -0.66 -15.99
C ARG A 43 2.17 0.42 -16.23
N ARG A 44 1.19 0.54 -15.33
CA ARG A 44 0.13 1.55 -15.46
C ARG A 44 0.65 2.96 -15.29
N LEU A 45 1.55 3.22 -14.34
CA LEU A 45 2.14 4.54 -14.13
C LEU A 45 3.06 4.93 -15.30
N GLN A 46 3.82 3.98 -15.82
CA GLN A 46 4.64 4.19 -17.02
C GLN A 46 3.76 4.54 -18.22
N ALA A 47 2.65 3.83 -18.45
CA ALA A 47 1.70 4.14 -19.51
C ALA A 47 0.99 5.51 -19.34
N LEU A 48 1.04 6.11 -18.16
CA LEU A 48 0.58 7.47 -17.87
C LEU A 48 1.69 8.52 -18.04
N GLY A 49 2.85 8.13 -18.58
CA GLY A 49 3.97 9.03 -18.87
C GLY A 49 4.88 9.30 -17.66
N CYS A 50 4.77 8.54 -16.56
CA CYS A 50 5.69 8.68 -15.44
C CYS A 50 7.05 8.00 -15.73
N ILE A 51 8.13 8.56 -15.20
CA ILE A 51 9.39 7.83 -14.99
C ILE A 51 9.15 6.91 -13.81
N VAL A 52 9.22 5.58 -14.00
CA VAL A 52 8.88 4.61 -12.97
C VAL A 52 10.10 3.80 -12.55
N TYR A 53 10.36 3.78 -11.25
CA TYR A 53 11.31 2.86 -10.63
C TYR A 53 10.52 1.71 -9.99
N GLY A 54 10.70 0.51 -10.54
CA GLY A 54 10.16 -0.73 -9.98
C GLY A 54 11.15 -1.35 -9.00
N ALA A 55 10.83 -1.34 -7.71
CA ALA A 55 11.73 -1.80 -6.65
C ALA A 55 11.32 -3.19 -6.13
N ALA A 56 12.26 -4.12 -6.05
CA ALA A 56 12.09 -5.44 -5.44
C ALA A 56 13.44 -6.12 -5.17
N ARG A 57 13.41 -7.21 -4.40
CA ARG A 57 14.58 -8.08 -4.14
C ARG A 57 14.92 -8.98 -5.33
N ARG A 58 13.89 -9.46 -6.06
CA ARG A 58 14.02 -10.36 -7.22
C ARG A 58 14.37 -9.55 -8.46
N THR A 59 15.65 -9.34 -8.69
CA THR A 59 16.16 -8.48 -9.78
C THR A 59 15.96 -9.10 -11.16
N ASP A 60 15.98 -10.43 -11.28
CA ASP A 60 15.67 -11.19 -12.51
C ASP A 60 14.28 -10.81 -13.05
N ARG A 61 13.26 -10.77 -12.21
CA ARG A 61 11.91 -10.36 -12.60
C ARG A 61 11.82 -8.88 -12.94
N LEU A 62 12.61 -8.03 -12.30
CA LEU A 62 12.66 -6.60 -12.62
C LEU A 62 13.26 -6.34 -14.01
N GLN A 63 14.18 -7.17 -14.48
CA GLN A 63 14.74 -7.05 -15.84
C GLN A 63 13.66 -7.19 -16.93
N ALA A 64 12.66 -8.02 -16.72
CA ALA A 64 11.52 -8.13 -17.64
C ALA A 64 10.68 -6.84 -17.72
N LEU A 65 10.69 -6.01 -16.66
CA LEU A 65 10.04 -4.70 -16.65
C LEU A 65 10.85 -3.63 -17.40
N ALA A 66 12.18 -3.77 -17.44
CA ALA A 66 13.07 -2.82 -18.10
C ALA A 66 12.78 -2.73 -19.61
N ALA A 67 12.43 -3.83 -20.25
CA ALA A 67 12.02 -3.85 -21.65
C ALA A 67 10.77 -2.98 -21.93
N GLY A 68 9.93 -2.75 -20.91
CA GLY A 68 8.78 -1.86 -20.97
C GLY A 68 9.07 -0.42 -20.54
N GLY A 69 10.34 -0.02 -20.35
CA GLY A 69 10.73 1.34 -19.95
C GLY A 69 10.63 1.63 -18.44
N ILE A 70 10.39 0.61 -17.61
CA ILE A 70 10.41 0.74 -16.15
C ILE A 70 11.85 0.55 -15.67
N ARG A 71 12.37 1.46 -14.86
CA ARG A 71 13.74 1.40 -14.32
C ARG A 71 13.81 0.38 -13.17
N PRO A 72 14.59 -0.69 -13.31
CA PRO A 72 14.72 -1.68 -12.24
C PRO A 72 15.54 -1.14 -11.09
N LEU A 73 15.08 -1.37 -9.86
CA LEU A 73 15.74 -0.97 -8.64
C LEU A 73 15.81 -2.14 -7.66
N ALA A 74 17.02 -2.68 -7.46
CA ALA A 74 17.24 -3.67 -6.41
C ALA A 74 17.01 -3.01 -5.04
N MET A 75 16.05 -3.49 -4.26
CA MET A 75 15.73 -2.91 -2.96
C MET A 75 15.11 -3.96 -2.04
N ASP A 76 15.65 -4.08 -0.84
CA ASP A 76 14.99 -4.73 0.29
C ASP A 76 14.44 -3.65 1.22
N VAL A 77 13.13 -3.61 1.40
CA VAL A 77 12.47 -2.61 2.25
C VAL A 77 12.78 -2.77 3.74
N THR A 78 13.38 -3.90 4.14
CA THR A 78 13.81 -4.17 5.53
C THR A 78 15.26 -3.79 5.80
N ASP A 79 16.00 -3.38 4.77
CA ASP A 79 17.41 -2.96 4.87
C ASP A 79 17.51 -1.45 4.67
N ASP A 80 17.91 -0.73 5.73
CA ASP A 80 18.02 0.72 5.73
C ASP A 80 19.02 1.25 4.69
N ALA A 81 20.16 0.57 4.51
CA ALA A 81 21.14 0.93 3.52
C ALA A 81 20.59 0.77 2.09
N SER A 82 19.86 -0.33 1.85
CA SER A 82 19.23 -0.61 0.56
C SER A 82 18.17 0.43 0.19
N VAL A 83 17.28 0.79 1.13
CA VAL A 83 16.22 1.78 0.85
C VAL A 83 16.80 3.18 0.68
N THR A 84 17.81 3.56 1.49
CA THR A 84 18.48 4.85 1.41
C THR A 84 19.21 4.99 0.07
N ALA A 85 19.99 3.99 -0.33
CA ALA A 85 20.69 3.98 -1.62
C ALA A 85 19.70 4.06 -2.80
N GLY A 86 18.58 3.34 -2.71
CA GLY A 86 17.54 3.37 -3.74
C GLY A 86 16.88 4.73 -3.90
N VAL A 87 16.52 5.39 -2.81
CA VAL A 87 15.94 6.75 -2.84
C VAL A 87 16.95 7.77 -3.38
N ASN A 88 18.21 7.74 -2.91
CA ASN A 88 19.27 8.63 -3.38
C ASN A 88 19.49 8.49 -4.89
N ARG A 89 19.58 7.26 -5.40
CA ARG A 89 19.72 7.01 -6.84
C ARG A 89 18.57 7.64 -7.65
N ILE A 90 17.33 7.53 -7.19
CA ILE A 90 16.18 8.15 -7.89
C ILE A 90 16.36 9.67 -7.92
N LEU A 91 16.75 10.27 -6.80
CA LEU A 91 16.94 11.72 -6.68
C LEU A 91 18.11 12.21 -7.52
N GLU A 92 19.21 11.46 -7.58
CA GLU A 92 20.36 11.77 -8.44
C GLU A 92 19.99 11.72 -9.93
N GLU A 93 19.18 10.74 -10.34
CA GLU A 93 18.79 10.55 -11.73
C GLU A 93 17.66 11.48 -12.21
N THR A 94 16.78 11.95 -11.29
CA THR A 94 15.56 12.68 -11.69
C THR A 94 15.30 13.96 -10.91
N GLY A 95 16.02 14.19 -9.82
CA GLY A 95 15.84 15.35 -8.94
C GLY A 95 14.57 15.35 -8.11
N ARG A 96 13.67 14.36 -8.29
CA ARG A 96 12.33 14.37 -7.66
C ARG A 96 11.72 12.98 -7.47
N ILE A 97 10.82 12.87 -6.50
CA ILE A 97 9.90 11.73 -6.35
C ILE A 97 8.50 12.30 -6.13
N ASP A 98 7.59 12.08 -7.06
CA ASP A 98 6.22 12.62 -7.02
C ASP A 98 5.22 11.63 -6.50
N ILE A 99 5.48 10.34 -6.71
CA ILE A 99 4.57 9.25 -6.36
C ILE A 99 5.37 8.15 -5.66
N LEU A 100 4.97 7.83 -4.43
CA LEU A 100 5.45 6.66 -3.70
C LEU A 100 4.31 5.66 -3.58
N VAL A 101 4.50 4.45 -4.11
CA VAL A 101 3.56 3.33 -3.92
C VAL A 101 4.21 2.29 -3.01
N ASN A 102 3.83 2.31 -1.75
CA ASN A 102 4.20 1.32 -0.75
C ASN A 102 3.34 0.07 -0.94
N ASN A 103 3.80 -0.83 -1.81
CA ASN A 103 3.10 -2.06 -2.15
C ASN A 103 3.84 -3.32 -1.67
N ALA A 104 5.14 -3.26 -1.38
CA ALA A 104 5.87 -4.40 -0.83
C ALA A 104 5.19 -4.91 0.44
N GLY A 105 4.93 -6.22 0.49
CA GLY A 105 4.28 -6.85 1.61
C GLY A 105 3.92 -8.30 1.31
N TYR A 106 3.71 -9.08 2.35
CA TYR A 106 3.24 -10.48 2.24
C TYR A 106 2.31 -10.82 3.39
N GLY A 107 1.61 -11.94 3.27
CA GLY A 107 0.77 -12.50 4.31
C GLY A 107 1.39 -13.78 4.86
N SER A 108 1.72 -13.80 6.14
CA SER A 108 1.97 -15.00 6.90
C SER A 108 0.75 -15.31 7.73
N TYR A 109 0.14 -16.46 7.49
CA TYR A 109 -1.08 -16.93 8.13
C TYR A 109 -0.76 -18.10 9.07
N GLY A 110 -1.53 -18.26 10.11
CA GLY A 110 -1.48 -19.28 11.14
C GLY A 110 -2.30 -18.83 12.35
N ALA A 111 -2.65 -19.74 13.25
CA ALA A 111 -3.22 -19.37 14.55
C ALA A 111 -2.21 -18.50 15.32
N ILE A 112 -2.70 -17.56 16.10
CA ILE A 112 -1.83 -16.58 16.78
C ILE A 112 -0.79 -17.30 17.67
N GLU A 113 -1.18 -18.38 18.31
CA GLU A 113 -0.30 -19.18 19.19
C GLU A 113 0.68 -20.07 18.42
N ASP A 114 0.40 -20.41 17.16
CA ASP A 114 1.23 -21.32 16.36
C ASP A 114 2.28 -20.58 15.52
N VAL A 115 2.02 -19.30 15.17
CA VAL A 115 2.97 -18.52 14.37
C VAL A 115 4.18 -18.15 15.21
N PRO A 116 5.41 -18.55 14.81
CA PRO A 116 6.63 -18.14 15.51
C PRO A 116 6.73 -16.63 15.61
N ILE A 117 7.09 -16.10 16.79
CA ILE A 117 7.15 -14.65 17.01
C ILE A 117 8.14 -13.94 16.06
N ASP A 118 9.19 -14.62 15.62
CA ASP A 118 10.16 -14.07 14.68
C ASP A 118 9.57 -13.93 13.27
N GLU A 119 8.63 -14.81 12.89
CA GLU A 119 7.87 -14.65 11.64
C GLU A 119 6.89 -13.48 11.74
N ALA A 120 6.22 -13.32 12.89
CA ALA A 120 5.37 -12.16 13.14
C ALA A 120 6.18 -10.84 13.07
N ARG A 121 7.37 -10.80 13.68
CA ARG A 121 8.30 -9.64 13.59
C ARG A 121 8.69 -9.36 12.15
N ARG A 122 9.11 -10.37 11.40
CA ARG A 122 9.49 -10.23 9.99
C ARG A 122 8.36 -9.68 9.14
N GLN A 123 7.12 -10.10 9.41
CA GLN A 123 5.94 -9.56 8.72
C GLN A 123 5.73 -8.07 9.03
N PHE A 124 5.95 -7.64 10.28
CA PHE A 124 5.92 -6.23 10.65
C PHE A 124 7.06 -5.45 10.01
N GLU A 125 8.28 -6.00 9.96
CA GLU A 125 9.42 -5.34 9.30
C GLU A 125 9.10 -5.01 7.84
N VAL A 126 8.54 -5.96 7.09
CA VAL A 126 8.20 -5.73 5.68
C VAL A 126 6.98 -4.83 5.53
N ASN A 127 5.86 -5.17 6.20
CA ASN A 127 4.56 -4.57 5.91
C ASN A 127 4.37 -3.20 6.56
N VAL A 128 5.09 -2.89 7.64
CA VAL A 128 4.90 -1.69 8.47
C VAL A 128 6.16 -0.84 8.52
N PHE A 129 7.27 -1.39 9.03
CA PHE A 129 8.49 -0.59 9.24
C PHE A 129 9.16 -0.21 7.92
N GLY A 130 9.22 -1.10 6.94
CA GLY A 130 9.76 -0.80 5.60
C GLY A 130 8.95 0.28 4.88
N LEU A 131 7.61 0.22 4.95
CA LEU A 131 6.71 1.28 4.47
C LEU A 131 6.99 2.61 5.18
N GLY A 132 7.08 2.58 6.52
CA GLY A 132 7.35 3.77 7.34
C GLY A 132 8.70 4.38 6.99
N ARG A 133 9.74 3.57 6.85
CA ARG A 133 11.09 4.03 6.53
C ARG A 133 11.19 4.68 5.15
N LEU A 134 10.62 4.08 4.13
CA LEU A 134 10.55 4.70 2.80
C LEU A 134 9.79 6.03 2.83
N THR A 135 8.69 6.08 3.56
CA THR A 135 7.91 7.30 3.75
C THR A 135 8.76 8.40 4.39
N GLN A 136 9.54 8.08 5.44
CA GLN A 136 10.45 9.03 6.10
C GLN A 136 11.50 9.59 5.14
N LEU A 137 12.06 8.75 4.27
CA LEU A 137 13.10 9.17 3.32
C LEU A 137 12.53 10.05 2.19
N VAL A 138 11.33 9.75 1.70
CA VAL A 138 10.74 10.46 0.55
C VAL A 138 10.04 11.76 0.96
N THR A 139 9.42 11.80 2.13
CA THR A 139 8.62 12.95 2.61
C THR A 139 9.36 14.28 2.62
N PRO A 140 10.64 14.40 3.08
CA PRO A 140 11.36 15.67 3.04
C PRO A 140 11.48 16.27 1.63
N HIS A 141 11.68 15.42 0.62
CA HIS A 141 11.78 15.83 -0.78
C HIS A 141 10.42 16.29 -1.31
N MET A 142 9.35 15.52 -1.09
CA MET A 142 7.99 15.93 -1.44
C MET A 142 7.57 17.24 -0.77
N ARG A 143 7.97 17.44 0.49
CA ARG A 143 7.71 18.69 1.23
C ARG A 143 8.42 19.89 0.60
N THR A 144 9.69 19.73 0.20
CA THR A 144 10.42 20.77 -0.53
C THR A 144 9.81 21.06 -1.90
N GLN A 145 9.27 20.04 -2.57
CA GLN A 145 8.53 20.17 -3.84
C GLN A 145 7.17 20.88 -3.65
N GLY A 146 6.62 20.93 -2.42
CA GLY A 146 5.27 21.42 -2.16
C GLY A 146 4.17 20.52 -2.74
N SER A 147 4.49 19.30 -3.14
CA SER A 147 3.56 18.35 -3.76
C SER A 147 4.06 16.92 -3.67
N GLY A 148 3.15 15.95 -3.68
CA GLY A 148 3.46 14.52 -3.69
C GLY A 148 2.23 13.66 -3.47
N THR A 149 2.33 12.38 -3.81
CA THR A 149 1.28 11.40 -3.54
C THR A 149 1.89 10.12 -2.97
N ILE A 150 1.53 9.79 -1.74
CA ILE A 150 1.91 8.54 -1.08
C ILE A 150 0.70 7.60 -1.11
N ILE A 151 0.88 6.43 -1.71
CA ILE A 151 -0.18 5.42 -1.85
C ILE A 151 0.25 4.19 -1.07
N ASN A 152 -0.46 3.90 0.02
CA ASN A 152 -0.19 2.74 0.86
C ASN A 152 -1.15 1.60 0.51
N ILE A 153 -0.60 0.44 0.13
CA ILE A 153 -1.41 -0.74 -0.14
C ILE A 153 -1.68 -1.46 1.18
N SER A 154 -2.87 -1.19 1.71
CA SER A 154 -3.44 -1.89 2.85
C SER A 154 -4.10 -3.20 2.41
N SER A 155 -5.27 -3.49 2.92
CA SER A 155 -6.14 -4.63 2.60
C SER A 155 -7.53 -4.37 3.18
N MET A 156 -8.56 -5.07 2.71
CA MET A 156 -9.77 -5.21 3.50
C MET A 156 -9.45 -5.76 4.91
N GLY A 157 -8.38 -6.55 5.04
CA GLY A 157 -7.85 -7.06 6.30
C GLY A 157 -7.23 -5.99 7.22
N GLY A 158 -7.13 -4.73 6.80
CA GLY A 158 -6.88 -3.58 7.67
C GLY A 158 -8.15 -2.97 8.28
N ARG A 159 -9.32 -3.50 7.93
CA ARG A 159 -10.64 -3.01 8.39
C ARG A 159 -11.49 -4.11 9.03
N LEU A 160 -11.10 -5.35 8.86
CA LEU A 160 -11.73 -6.53 9.46
C LEU A 160 -10.66 -7.60 9.72
N THR A 161 -11.00 -8.59 10.54
CA THR A 161 -10.14 -9.73 10.83
C THR A 161 -10.81 -11.04 10.44
N THR A 162 -9.98 -12.04 10.19
CA THR A 162 -10.42 -13.43 9.99
C THR A 162 -9.61 -14.35 10.90
N PRO A 163 -10.12 -15.53 11.26
CA PRO A 163 -9.30 -16.57 11.89
C PRO A 163 -8.05 -16.86 11.06
N LEU A 164 -7.00 -17.32 11.71
CA LEU A 164 -5.70 -17.68 11.12
C LEU A 164 -4.91 -16.53 10.46
N GLY A 165 -5.45 -15.31 10.46
CA GLY A 165 -4.81 -14.15 9.84
C GLY A 165 -4.39 -13.07 10.85
N GLY A 166 -4.39 -13.34 12.15
CA GLY A 166 -4.26 -12.33 13.21
C GLY A 166 -3.05 -11.40 13.02
N TRP A 167 -1.86 -11.94 12.84
CA TRP A 167 -0.65 -11.15 12.63
C TRP A 167 -0.67 -10.34 11.36
N TYR A 168 -1.15 -10.90 10.25
CA TYR A 168 -1.30 -10.16 9.00
C TYR A 168 -2.27 -8.99 9.15
N HIS A 169 -3.43 -9.23 9.74
CA HIS A 169 -4.41 -8.17 9.99
C HIS A 169 -3.83 -7.07 10.87
N ALA A 170 -3.10 -7.42 11.93
CA ALA A 170 -2.43 -6.44 12.79
C ALA A 170 -1.50 -5.52 11.99
N THR A 171 -0.70 -6.06 11.05
CA THR A 171 0.13 -5.20 10.17
C THR A 171 -0.71 -4.27 9.32
N LYS A 172 -1.84 -4.74 8.76
CA LYS A 172 -2.68 -3.91 7.89
C LYS A 172 -3.49 -2.87 8.65
N TYR A 173 -3.92 -3.16 9.89
CA TYR A 173 -4.47 -2.14 10.80
C TYR A 173 -3.41 -1.09 11.15
N ALA A 174 -2.16 -1.48 11.38
CA ALA A 174 -1.07 -0.52 11.61
C ALA A 174 -0.86 0.40 10.39
N VAL A 175 -0.88 -0.14 9.16
CA VAL A 175 -0.80 0.66 7.92
C VAL A 175 -1.95 1.65 7.82
N GLU A 176 -3.19 1.26 8.17
CA GLU A 176 -4.34 2.17 8.19
C GLU A 176 -4.14 3.33 9.16
N ALA A 177 -3.71 3.04 10.40
CA ALA A 177 -3.49 4.04 11.44
C ALA A 177 -2.35 5.01 11.06
N LEU A 178 -1.21 4.48 10.58
CA LEU A 178 -0.09 5.29 10.10
C LEU A 178 -0.50 6.19 8.92
N SER A 179 -1.30 5.66 7.99
CA SER A 179 -1.76 6.42 6.84
C SER A 179 -2.70 7.57 7.23
N ASP A 180 -3.53 7.37 8.25
CA ASP A 180 -4.42 8.42 8.78
C ASP A 180 -3.62 9.55 9.45
N ALA A 181 -2.61 9.20 10.26
CA ALA A 181 -1.71 10.18 10.86
C ALA A 181 -0.94 10.96 9.80
N LEU A 182 -0.27 10.26 8.88
CA LEU A 182 0.49 10.86 7.78
C LEU A 182 -0.36 11.81 6.93
N ARG A 183 -1.61 11.46 6.65
CA ARG A 183 -2.51 12.31 5.87
C ARG A 183 -2.74 13.66 6.54
N MET A 184 -2.92 13.68 7.86
CA MET A 184 -3.12 14.91 8.62
C MET A 184 -1.83 15.72 8.71
N GLU A 185 -0.71 15.06 8.96
CA GLU A 185 0.61 15.68 9.07
C GLU A 185 1.12 16.29 7.76
N LEU A 186 0.85 15.64 6.63
CA LEU A 186 1.41 16.01 5.33
C LEU A 186 0.50 16.94 4.51
N ARG A 187 -0.78 17.06 4.88
CA ARG A 187 -1.74 17.93 4.20
C ARG A 187 -1.27 19.39 4.09
N PRO A 188 -0.68 20.02 5.11
CA PRO A 188 -0.21 21.40 5.02
C PRO A 188 0.89 21.62 3.97
N PHE A 189 1.56 20.54 3.54
CA PHE A 189 2.64 20.57 2.57
C PHE A 189 2.22 20.18 1.15
N GLY A 190 0.90 20.06 0.90
CA GLY A 190 0.39 19.69 -0.42
C GLY A 190 0.64 18.23 -0.81
N ILE A 191 0.86 17.35 0.16
CA ILE A 191 1.11 15.92 -0.08
C ILE A 191 -0.14 15.10 0.24
N ASP A 192 -0.62 14.36 -0.75
CA ASP A 192 -1.75 13.45 -0.60
C ASP A 192 -1.30 12.09 -0.06
N VAL A 193 -1.99 11.57 0.95
CA VAL A 193 -1.80 10.20 1.45
C VAL A 193 -3.09 9.41 1.22
N VAL A 194 -2.98 8.35 0.43
CA VAL A 194 -4.13 7.55 -0.03
C VAL A 194 -3.92 6.09 0.34
N VAL A 195 -4.95 5.48 0.89
CA VAL A 195 -4.96 4.03 1.19
C VAL A 195 -5.76 3.30 0.12
N VAL A 196 -5.18 2.25 -0.43
CA VAL A 196 -5.89 1.27 -1.24
C VAL A 196 -6.13 0.04 -0.38
N GLU A 197 -7.37 -0.41 -0.31
CA GLU A 197 -7.84 -1.56 0.48
C GLU A 197 -8.25 -2.70 -0.46
N PRO A 198 -7.30 -3.53 -0.95
CA PRO A 198 -7.63 -4.67 -1.81
C PRO A 198 -8.46 -5.71 -1.07
N GLY A 199 -9.44 -6.28 -1.78
CA GLY A 199 -10.07 -7.55 -1.42
C GLY A 199 -9.31 -8.74 -2.00
N GLY A 200 -10.02 -9.79 -2.42
CA GLY A 200 -9.41 -10.92 -3.13
C GLY A 200 -8.85 -10.49 -4.48
N ILE A 201 -7.53 -10.54 -4.63
CA ILE A 201 -6.80 -10.25 -5.88
C ILE A 201 -6.00 -11.48 -6.28
N ARG A 202 -6.14 -11.90 -7.53
CA ARG A 202 -5.44 -13.06 -8.10
C ARG A 202 -3.97 -12.75 -8.34
N THR A 203 -3.12 -13.14 -7.40
CA THR A 203 -1.66 -12.96 -7.41
C THR A 203 -1.00 -14.17 -6.74
N GLU A 204 0.32 -14.25 -6.78
CA GLU A 204 1.12 -15.24 -6.02
C GLU A 204 0.93 -15.13 -4.50
N TRP A 205 0.34 -14.04 -4.02
CA TRP A 205 0.13 -13.79 -2.58
C TRP A 205 -0.67 -14.89 -1.89
N ALA A 206 -1.72 -15.41 -2.56
CA ALA A 206 -2.58 -16.43 -1.98
C ALA A 206 -1.86 -17.77 -1.79
N SER A 207 -0.99 -18.16 -2.73
CA SER A 207 -0.18 -19.37 -2.58
C SER A 207 0.88 -19.22 -1.50
N ILE A 208 1.56 -18.06 -1.43
CA ILE A 208 2.53 -17.75 -0.38
C ILE A 208 1.87 -17.79 1.00
N ALA A 209 0.69 -17.19 1.15
CA ALA A 209 -0.06 -17.20 2.42
C ALA A 209 -0.51 -18.62 2.79
N ALA A 210 -0.91 -19.43 1.82
CA ALA A 210 -1.28 -20.83 2.03
C ALA A 210 -0.08 -21.69 2.46
N ASP A 211 1.12 -21.44 1.90
CA ASP A 211 2.34 -22.17 2.27
C ASP A 211 2.74 -21.87 3.72
N HIS A 212 2.72 -20.59 4.13
CA HIS A 212 2.97 -20.21 5.53
C HIS A 212 1.92 -20.80 6.48
N LEU A 213 0.65 -20.77 6.08
CA LEU A 213 -0.44 -21.34 6.89
C LEU A 213 -0.25 -22.83 7.09
N GLU A 214 0.04 -23.58 6.03
CA GLU A 214 0.20 -25.03 6.08
C GLU A 214 1.41 -25.45 6.91
N ALA A 215 2.47 -24.64 6.92
CA ALA A 215 3.65 -24.87 7.75
C ALA A 215 3.34 -24.83 9.27
N THR A 216 2.20 -24.26 9.67
CA THR A 216 1.75 -24.25 11.09
C THR A 216 0.78 -25.36 11.43
N ALA A 217 0.48 -26.29 10.51
CA ALA A 217 -0.56 -27.31 10.72
C ALA A 217 -0.13 -28.48 11.62
N GLU A 218 1.15 -28.83 11.60
CA GLU A 218 1.64 -29.99 12.35
C GLU A 218 1.59 -29.68 13.86
N GLY A 219 0.92 -30.55 14.62
CA GLY A 219 0.72 -30.39 16.05
C GLY A 219 -0.25 -29.29 16.49
N SER A 220 -0.81 -28.53 15.56
CA SER A 220 -1.76 -27.47 15.86
C SER A 220 -3.14 -28.00 16.24
N ALA A 221 -3.78 -27.38 17.24
CA ALA A 221 -5.19 -27.61 17.57
C ALA A 221 -6.15 -27.19 16.44
N TYR A 222 -5.67 -26.41 15.48
CA TYR A 222 -6.42 -25.88 14.32
C TYR A 222 -6.09 -26.59 13.00
N ALA A 223 -5.42 -27.76 13.07
CA ALA A 223 -4.88 -28.43 11.88
C ALA A 223 -5.92 -28.67 10.77
N ASP A 224 -7.18 -29.01 11.11
CA ASP A 224 -8.22 -29.26 10.13
C ASP A 224 -8.68 -27.95 9.44
N GLN A 225 -8.87 -26.87 10.20
CA GLN A 225 -9.20 -25.56 9.67
C GLN A 225 -8.05 -25.00 8.82
N ILE A 226 -6.80 -25.18 9.25
CA ILE A 226 -5.61 -24.77 8.50
C ILE A 226 -5.61 -25.46 7.14
N ARG A 227 -5.75 -26.79 7.08
CA ARG A 227 -5.80 -27.54 5.82
C ARG A 227 -6.95 -27.10 4.91
N ALA A 228 -8.14 -26.89 5.50
CA ALA A 228 -9.30 -26.43 4.74
C ALA A 228 -9.10 -25.05 4.13
N VAL A 229 -8.57 -24.09 4.90
CA VAL A 229 -8.32 -22.71 4.44
C VAL A 229 -7.18 -22.66 3.43
N ALA A 230 -6.06 -23.36 3.68
CA ALA A 230 -4.93 -23.42 2.74
C ALA A 230 -5.35 -24.07 1.41
N GLY A 231 -6.13 -25.17 1.46
CA GLY A 231 -6.71 -25.80 0.29
C GLY A 231 -7.63 -24.87 -0.50
N ALA A 232 -8.47 -24.08 0.19
CA ALA A 232 -9.33 -23.09 -0.44
C ALA A 232 -8.52 -22.00 -1.12
N MET A 233 -7.48 -21.47 -0.47
CA MET A 233 -6.60 -20.42 -1.04
C MET A 233 -5.89 -20.89 -2.34
N ARG A 234 -5.53 -22.17 -2.45
CA ARG A 234 -4.92 -22.76 -3.64
C ARG A 234 -5.93 -23.18 -4.70
N SER A 235 -7.21 -23.36 -4.32
CA SER A 235 -8.25 -23.84 -5.23
C SER A 235 -8.43 -22.90 -6.43
N GLU A 236 -8.38 -23.44 -7.64
CA GLU A 236 -8.63 -22.70 -8.87
C GLU A 236 -10.03 -22.07 -8.89
N SER A 237 -11.04 -22.80 -8.39
CA SER A 237 -12.43 -22.31 -8.30
C SER A 237 -12.56 -21.10 -7.39
N TYR A 238 -11.77 -21.02 -6.32
CA TYR A 238 -11.72 -19.90 -5.40
C TYR A 238 -10.98 -18.73 -6.03
N GLN A 239 -9.82 -18.98 -6.66
CA GLN A 239 -9.02 -17.95 -7.33
C GLN A 239 -9.71 -17.32 -8.55
N ARG A 240 -10.57 -18.07 -9.27
CA ARG A 240 -11.40 -17.53 -10.37
C ARG A 240 -12.34 -16.42 -9.92
N ARG A 241 -12.76 -16.40 -8.65
CA ARG A 241 -13.60 -15.34 -8.07
C ARG A 241 -12.80 -14.07 -7.81
N TYR A 242 -11.49 -14.16 -7.66
CA TYR A 242 -10.62 -13.02 -7.37
C TYR A 242 -10.48 -12.09 -8.56
N SER A 243 -10.41 -10.80 -8.27
CA SER A 243 -10.19 -9.78 -9.28
C SER A 243 -8.75 -9.80 -9.80
N PRO A 244 -8.51 -9.49 -11.08
CA PRO A 244 -7.13 -9.39 -11.59
C PRO A 244 -6.41 -8.18 -10.96
N PRO A 245 -5.06 -8.19 -10.82
CA PRO A 245 -4.27 -7.08 -10.28
C PRO A 245 -4.50 -5.76 -10.99
N ALA A 246 -4.80 -5.80 -12.28
CA ALA A 246 -5.10 -4.62 -13.11
C ALA A 246 -6.24 -3.73 -12.55
N VAL A 247 -7.15 -4.25 -11.70
CA VAL A 247 -8.18 -3.39 -11.09
C VAL A 247 -7.57 -2.43 -10.06
N ILE A 248 -6.53 -2.88 -9.35
CA ILE A 248 -5.78 -2.04 -8.41
C ILE A 248 -4.94 -1.02 -9.19
N ALA A 249 -4.19 -1.48 -10.20
CA ALA A 249 -3.39 -0.60 -11.05
C ALA A 249 -4.22 0.52 -11.71
N ARG A 250 -5.42 0.19 -12.21
CA ARG A 250 -6.35 1.21 -12.74
C ARG A 250 -6.81 2.19 -11.66
N THR A 251 -7.03 1.73 -10.45
CA THR A 251 -7.42 2.58 -9.33
C THR A 251 -6.29 3.53 -8.96
N ILE A 252 -5.05 3.03 -8.86
CA ILE A 252 -3.86 3.85 -8.62
C ILE A 252 -3.69 4.88 -9.75
N GLY A 253 -3.87 4.48 -11.01
CA GLY A 253 -3.86 5.41 -12.13
C GLY A 253 -4.88 6.55 -11.99
N LYS A 254 -6.09 6.28 -11.49
CA LYS A 254 -7.10 7.31 -11.20
C LYS A 254 -6.68 8.21 -10.03
N ILE A 255 -6.06 7.65 -8.99
CA ILE A 255 -5.57 8.40 -7.84
C ILE A 255 -4.56 9.45 -8.28
N VAL A 256 -3.54 9.04 -9.04
CA VAL A 256 -2.44 9.94 -9.45
C VAL A 256 -2.83 10.96 -10.52
N THR A 257 -3.97 10.77 -11.19
CA THR A 257 -4.51 11.74 -12.17
C THR A 257 -5.60 12.63 -11.58
N ALA A 258 -6.09 12.34 -10.40
CA ALA A 258 -7.12 13.15 -9.75
C ALA A 258 -6.49 14.38 -9.08
N ARG A 259 -7.13 15.54 -9.22
CA ARG A 259 -6.73 16.77 -8.52
C ARG A 259 -6.89 16.64 -7.01
N HIS A 260 -7.94 15.97 -6.55
CA HIS A 260 -8.25 15.70 -5.13
C HIS A 260 -8.66 14.24 -5.00
N PRO A 261 -7.73 13.31 -4.81
CA PRO A 261 -8.07 11.90 -4.64
C PRO A 261 -8.83 11.66 -3.34
N ARG A 262 -9.69 10.64 -3.33
CA ARG A 262 -10.30 10.17 -2.07
C ARG A 262 -9.22 9.58 -1.18
N THR A 263 -9.45 9.62 0.12
CA THR A 263 -8.47 9.11 1.09
C THR A 263 -8.37 7.58 1.12
N ARG A 264 -9.44 6.86 0.67
CA ARG A 264 -9.51 5.39 0.68
C ARG A 264 -10.23 4.84 -0.55
N TYR A 265 -9.73 3.69 -1.03
CA TYR A 265 -10.30 2.95 -2.16
C TYR A 265 -10.37 1.46 -1.85
N ALA A 266 -11.56 0.98 -1.46
CA ALA A 266 -11.83 -0.45 -1.34
C ALA A 266 -12.07 -1.03 -2.74
N VAL A 267 -11.24 -1.99 -3.19
CA VAL A 267 -11.22 -2.50 -4.57
C VAL A 267 -10.97 -4.00 -4.60
N GLY A 268 -11.63 -4.69 -5.50
CA GLY A 268 -11.47 -6.13 -5.68
C GLY A 268 -12.57 -6.95 -5.01
N PHE A 269 -12.48 -8.27 -5.17
CA PHE A 269 -13.51 -9.20 -4.72
C PHE A 269 -13.75 -9.08 -3.22
N MET A 270 -15.01 -8.92 -2.82
CA MET A 270 -15.50 -8.81 -1.44
C MET A 270 -14.98 -7.62 -0.61
N ALA A 271 -14.12 -6.73 -1.13
CA ALA A 271 -13.60 -5.61 -0.36
C ALA A 271 -14.72 -4.72 0.21
N LYS A 272 -15.57 -4.19 -0.66
CA LYS A 272 -16.64 -3.27 -0.23
C LYS A 272 -17.70 -3.92 0.68
N PRO A 273 -18.28 -5.09 0.32
CA PRO A 273 -19.34 -5.67 1.14
C PRO A 273 -18.85 -6.12 2.53
N LEU A 274 -17.63 -6.69 2.64
CA LEU A 274 -17.13 -7.12 3.95
C LEU A 274 -16.75 -5.94 4.84
N ILE A 275 -16.13 -4.88 4.29
CA ILE A 275 -15.85 -3.65 5.04
C ILE A 275 -17.15 -2.99 5.50
N ALA A 276 -18.19 -2.97 4.65
CA ALA A 276 -19.51 -2.44 5.02
C ALA A 276 -20.18 -3.29 6.11
N ALA A 277 -20.14 -4.62 5.97
CA ALA A 277 -20.68 -5.53 6.98
C ALA A 277 -20.00 -5.32 8.34
N ARG A 278 -18.66 -5.21 8.37
CA ARG A 278 -17.91 -4.95 9.62
C ARG A 278 -18.28 -3.62 10.29
N ARG A 279 -18.68 -2.62 9.52
CA ARG A 279 -19.11 -1.31 10.07
C ARG A 279 -20.50 -1.34 10.70
N VAL A 280 -21.38 -2.22 10.20
CA VAL A 280 -22.81 -2.24 10.59
C VAL A 280 -23.10 -3.34 11.60
N LEU A 281 -22.43 -4.50 11.48
CA LEU A 281 -22.68 -5.63 12.35
C LEU A 281 -21.96 -5.47 13.69
N PRO A 282 -22.62 -5.77 14.83
CA PRO A 282 -21.94 -5.95 16.12
C PRO A 282 -20.90 -7.07 16.03
N ASP A 283 -19.89 -7.04 16.88
CA ASP A 283 -18.76 -7.99 16.87
C ASP A 283 -19.22 -9.44 16.80
N ARG A 284 -20.11 -9.88 17.69
CA ARG A 284 -20.60 -11.27 17.72
C ARG A 284 -21.28 -11.71 16.42
N ALA A 285 -22.03 -10.82 15.77
CA ALA A 285 -22.70 -11.14 14.51
C ALA A 285 -21.70 -11.23 13.35
N PHE A 286 -20.70 -10.34 13.34
CA PHE A 286 -19.62 -10.40 12.37
C PHE A 286 -18.74 -11.64 12.57
N ASP A 287 -18.40 -12.00 13.82
CA ASP A 287 -17.65 -13.21 14.16
C ASP A 287 -18.38 -14.48 13.71
N GLN A 288 -19.72 -14.55 13.87
CA GLN A 288 -20.52 -15.65 13.35
C GLN A 288 -20.44 -15.72 11.82
N LEU A 289 -20.59 -14.60 11.12
CA LEU A 289 -20.49 -14.54 9.66
C LEU A 289 -19.13 -15.06 9.16
N ILE A 290 -18.04 -14.58 9.75
CA ILE A 290 -16.69 -14.94 9.34
C ILE A 290 -16.34 -16.36 9.83
N GLY A 291 -16.68 -16.70 11.08
CA GLY A 291 -16.43 -18.02 11.65
C GLY A 291 -17.08 -19.15 10.84
N ALA A 292 -18.33 -18.94 10.37
CA ALA A 292 -18.99 -19.89 9.48
C ALA A 292 -18.22 -20.07 8.16
N ALA A 293 -17.75 -18.98 7.56
CA ALA A 293 -17.02 -19.01 6.29
C ALA A 293 -15.66 -19.73 6.40
N PHE A 294 -15.05 -19.76 7.59
CA PHE A 294 -13.74 -20.36 7.87
C PHE A 294 -13.85 -21.71 8.63
N GLY A 295 -15.05 -22.24 8.87
CA GLY A 295 -15.24 -23.51 9.56
C GLY A 295 -14.92 -23.49 11.06
N PHE A 296 -15.00 -22.30 11.70
CA PHE A 296 -14.77 -22.09 13.15
C PHE A 296 -16.08 -22.07 13.97
N LEU A 297 -17.23 -22.22 13.36
CA LEU A 297 -18.50 -22.45 14.06
C LEU A 297 -18.81 -23.93 14.07
N ARG A 298 -19.06 -24.47 15.26
CA ARG A 298 -19.66 -25.77 15.48
C ARG A 298 -21.16 -25.61 15.66
#